data_8d420da80a91cfcbbf22ff0c80cf0713
#
_entry.id   8d420da80a91cfcbbf22ff0c80cf0713
#
_cell.length_a   1.000
_cell.length_b   1.000
_cell.length_c   1.000
_cell.angle_alpha   90.00
_cell.angle_beta   90.00
_cell.angle_gamma   90.00
#
_symmetry.space_group_name_H-M   'P 1'
#
loop_
_entity.id
_entity.type
_entity.pdbx_description
1 polymer ?
#
loop_
_entity_poly.entity_id
_entity_poly.type
_entity_poly.pdbx_seq_one_letter_code
_entity_poly.pdbx_strand_id
1 'polypeptide(L)'
;MAGDAGANFGWSFAMLRLVIGNKNYSSWSMRPWLAMQVAGIAFDEVLIPLYDGDYKAAILRHSPTGKVPCLIDGDLRVWESLAILEHLAERFPDRGLWPADGAARAEARSVAAEMHAGFSAVRRLLPMNLARPIAPRALTSEAAANVTRVLAIWRSCRERFGAGGPFLFGAFSAADAMFAPVVTRFRTYDVAVDEDAAAYMAAVESLPAFKAWKAAALKEPWVIEASEVDWPEVKRMS
;
A
#
# COMPACT_ATOMS: atom_id res chain seq x y z
N MET A 1 -36.87 30.73 0.37
CA MET A 1 -36.18 30.24 1.58
C MET A 1 -35.92 28.75 1.37
N ALA A 2 -34.77 28.43 0.84
CA ALA A 2 -34.29 27.04 0.70
C ALA A 2 -33.30 26.82 1.84
N GLY A 3 -33.70 25.97 2.79
CA GLY A 3 -32.87 25.61 3.92
C GLY A 3 -31.67 24.77 3.48
N ASP A 4 -30.51 25.25 3.81
CA ASP A 4 -29.23 24.55 3.71
C ASP A 4 -29.24 23.39 4.73
N ALA A 5 -29.57 22.20 4.26
CA ALA A 5 -29.40 20.94 5.01
C ALA A 5 -27.98 20.48 4.84
N GLY A 6 -27.02 21.21 5.40
CA GLY A 6 -25.67 20.72 5.58
C GLY A 6 -25.72 19.48 6.47
N ALA A 7 -25.62 18.30 5.87
CA ALA A 7 -25.43 17.05 6.60
C ALA A 7 -24.13 17.16 7.41
N ASN A 8 -24.25 17.52 8.67
CA ASN A 8 -23.19 17.47 9.65
C ASN A 8 -22.89 15.98 9.89
N PHE A 9 -22.02 15.40 9.08
CA PHE A 9 -21.39 14.12 9.42
C PHE A 9 -20.52 14.39 10.64
N GLY A 10 -21.09 14.18 11.82
CA GLY A 10 -20.37 14.28 13.09
C GLY A 10 -19.30 13.18 13.15
N TRP A 11 -18.09 13.50 12.67
CA TRP A 11 -16.95 12.63 12.83
C TRP A 11 -16.67 12.44 14.32
N SER A 12 -16.66 11.19 14.77
CA SER A 12 -16.24 10.86 16.13
C SER A 12 -14.80 11.30 16.36
N PHE A 13 -14.51 11.92 17.50
CA PHE A 13 -13.14 12.21 17.94
C PHE A 13 -12.41 10.95 18.44
N ALA A 14 -12.97 9.77 18.24
CA ALA A 14 -12.33 8.53 18.64
C ALA A 14 -11.01 8.34 17.89
N MET A 15 -9.99 7.84 18.60
CA MET A 15 -8.71 7.48 18.00
C MET A 15 -8.94 6.41 16.92
N LEU A 16 -8.42 6.67 15.71
CA LEU A 16 -8.44 5.68 14.64
C LEU A 16 -7.62 4.46 15.04
N ARG A 17 -8.08 3.27 14.66
CA ARG A 17 -7.29 2.04 14.80
C ARG A 17 -7.18 1.35 13.44
N LEU A 18 -5.95 1.00 13.05
CA LEU A 18 -5.70 0.28 11.82
C LEU A 18 -5.28 -1.16 12.13
N VAL A 19 -6.15 -2.11 11.80
CA VAL A 19 -5.87 -3.54 11.94
C VAL A 19 -5.10 -4.00 10.72
N ILE A 20 -3.91 -4.56 10.95
CA ILE A 20 -2.97 -4.99 9.91
C ILE A 20 -2.51 -6.43 10.13
N GLY A 21 -1.99 -7.04 9.05
CA GLY A 21 -1.22 -8.29 9.12
C GLY A 21 0.28 -8.04 9.18
N ASN A 22 1.06 -9.11 9.13
CA ASN A 22 2.52 -9.08 9.15
C ASN A 22 3.10 -8.04 8.20
N LYS A 23 3.94 -7.17 8.69
CA LYS A 23 4.57 -6.10 7.88
C LYS A 23 5.49 -6.65 6.80
N ASN A 24 6.11 -7.81 7.05
CA ASN A 24 6.96 -8.47 6.06
C ASN A 24 6.19 -8.89 4.81
N TYR A 25 4.93 -9.34 4.94
CA TYR A 25 4.19 -9.99 3.86
C TYR A 25 2.91 -9.28 3.42
N SER A 26 2.27 -8.51 4.32
CA SER A 26 0.96 -7.94 4.03
C SER A 26 1.01 -6.65 3.21
N SER A 27 1.10 -6.82 1.89
CA SER A 27 1.07 -5.70 0.95
C SER A 27 -0.22 -4.88 1.01
N TRP A 28 -1.34 -5.48 1.40
CA TRP A 28 -2.61 -4.78 1.55
C TRP A 28 -2.61 -3.86 2.77
N SER A 29 -2.01 -4.31 3.88
CA SER A 29 -1.89 -3.51 5.11
C SER A 29 -0.90 -2.35 4.96
N MET A 30 0.17 -2.53 4.19
CA MET A 30 1.17 -1.49 3.94
C MET A 30 0.56 -0.22 3.34
N ARG A 31 -0.42 -0.34 2.45
CA ARG A 31 -1.00 0.78 1.71
C ARG A 31 -1.62 1.85 2.61
N PRO A 32 -2.68 1.57 3.38
CA PRO A 32 -3.27 2.58 4.24
C PRO A 32 -2.32 2.99 5.37
N TRP A 33 -1.50 2.07 5.90
CA TRP A 33 -0.53 2.39 6.93
C TRP A 33 0.47 3.45 6.46
N LEU A 34 1.03 3.26 5.27
CA LEU A 34 1.99 4.20 4.68
C LEU A 34 1.34 5.56 4.41
N ALA A 35 0.14 5.57 3.85
CA ALA A 35 -0.60 6.79 3.56
C ALA A 35 -0.90 7.58 4.85
N MET A 36 -1.38 6.92 5.91
CA MET A 36 -1.67 7.57 7.19
C MET A 36 -0.40 8.16 7.81
N GLN A 37 0.71 7.42 7.80
CA GLN A 37 1.99 7.89 8.34
C GLN A 37 2.51 9.11 7.59
N VAL A 38 2.51 9.08 6.25
CA VAL A 38 2.99 10.21 5.43
C VAL A 38 2.09 11.43 5.58
N ALA A 39 0.78 11.23 5.66
CA ALA A 39 -0.20 12.31 5.87
C ALA A 39 -0.23 12.85 7.32
N GLY A 40 0.53 12.26 8.24
CA GLY A 40 0.53 12.64 9.65
C GLY A 40 -0.83 12.43 10.34
N ILE A 41 -1.56 11.40 9.92
CA ILE A 41 -2.83 10.98 10.54
C ILE A 41 -2.50 10.03 11.68
N ALA A 42 -2.86 10.40 12.90
CA ALA A 42 -2.63 9.59 14.09
C ALA A 42 -3.58 8.38 14.14
N PHE A 43 -3.06 7.22 14.51
CA PHE A 43 -3.83 5.99 14.69
C PHE A 43 -3.10 5.01 15.60
N ASP A 44 -3.85 4.12 16.24
CA ASP A 44 -3.33 2.95 16.93
C ASP A 44 -3.23 1.78 15.94
N GLU A 45 -2.12 1.06 16.01
CA GLU A 45 -1.87 -0.12 15.21
C GLU A 45 -2.31 -1.39 15.94
N VAL A 46 -3.09 -2.24 15.28
CA VAL A 46 -3.45 -3.57 15.78
C VAL A 46 -2.88 -4.61 14.82
N LEU A 47 -1.73 -5.18 15.18
CA LEU A 47 -1.08 -6.23 14.40
C LEU A 47 -1.68 -7.60 14.75
N ILE A 48 -2.13 -8.34 13.73
CA ILE A 48 -2.57 -9.73 13.85
C ILE A 48 -1.68 -10.59 12.96
N PRO A 49 -0.84 -11.47 13.53
CA PRO A 49 -0.01 -12.36 12.75
C PRO A 49 -0.87 -13.29 11.88
N LEU A 50 -0.68 -13.21 10.56
CA LEU A 50 -1.41 -14.05 9.60
C LEU A 50 -0.84 -15.48 9.62
N TYR A 51 -1.72 -16.44 9.49
CA TYR A 51 -1.40 -17.89 9.48
C TYR A 51 -0.76 -18.40 10.80
N ASP A 52 -0.90 -17.65 11.89
CA ASP A 52 -0.48 -18.04 13.22
C ASP A 52 -1.71 -18.22 14.12
N GLY A 53 -1.81 -19.35 14.80
CA GLY A 53 -2.94 -19.68 15.66
C GLY A 53 -4.31 -19.48 14.99
N ASP A 54 -5.29 -18.99 15.75
CA ASP A 54 -6.63 -18.65 15.23
C ASP A 54 -6.72 -17.19 14.72
N TYR A 55 -5.80 -16.84 13.82
CA TYR A 55 -5.73 -15.48 13.26
C TYR A 55 -7.05 -15.04 12.59
N LYS A 56 -7.83 -15.98 12.01
CA LYS A 56 -9.10 -15.63 11.36
C LYS A 56 -10.13 -15.14 12.36
N ALA A 57 -10.29 -15.82 13.49
CA ALA A 57 -11.18 -15.35 14.55
C ALA A 57 -10.67 -14.04 15.15
N ALA A 58 -9.35 -13.87 15.28
CA ALA A 58 -8.75 -12.62 15.71
C ALA A 58 -9.12 -11.46 14.77
N ILE A 59 -9.02 -11.65 13.45
CA ILE A 59 -9.41 -10.63 12.46
C ILE A 59 -10.93 -10.38 12.50
N LEU A 60 -11.76 -11.41 12.59
CA LEU A 60 -13.22 -11.27 12.59
C LEU A 60 -13.75 -10.44 13.76
N ARG A 61 -13.02 -10.32 14.87
CA ARG A 61 -13.36 -9.39 15.95
C ARG A 61 -13.28 -7.92 15.53
N HIS A 62 -12.56 -7.62 14.45
CA HIS A 62 -12.29 -6.27 13.97
C HIS A 62 -12.83 -6.00 12.56
N SER A 63 -12.78 -6.99 11.68
CA SER A 63 -13.13 -6.88 10.26
C SER A 63 -14.20 -7.88 9.88
N PRO A 64 -15.34 -7.44 9.32
CA PRO A 64 -16.45 -8.35 8.98
C PRO A 64 -16.09 -9.34 7.87
N THR A 65 -15.00 -9.08 7.11
CA THR A 65 -14.55 -9.92 6.01
C THR A 65 -13.54 -11.00 6.44
N GLY A 66 -13.05 -10.96 7.68
CA GLY A 66 -11.95 -11.83 8.13
C GLY A 66 -10.63 -11.54 7.38
N LYS A 67 -10.47 -10.34 6.82
CA LYS A 67 -9.27 -9.89 6.09
C LYS A 67 -8.72 -8.59 6.67
N VAL A 68 -7.44 -8.35 6.41
CA VAL A 68 -6.73 -7.11 6.71
C VAL A 68 -6.33 -6.42 5.40
N PRO A 69 -6.22 -5.06 5.39
CA PRO A 69 -6.43 -4.13 6.50
C PRO A 69 -7.91 -3.88 6.81
N CYS A 70 -8.17 -3.39 8.03
CA CYS A 70 -9.46 -2.81 8.41
C CYS A 70 -9.20 -1.56 9.25
N LEU A 71 -9.79 -0.45 8.85
CA LEU A 71 -9.80 0.79 9.64
C LEU A 71 -11.02 0.80 10.56
N ILE A 72 -10.80 1.12 11.82
CA ILE A 72 -11.83 1.30 12.83
C ILE A 72 -11.88 2.80 13.16
N ASP A 73 -13.03 3.41 12.92
CA ASP A 73 -13.32 4.81 13.16
C ASP A 73 -14.59 4.92 14.02
N GLY A 74 -14.43 4.98 15.33
CA GLY A 74 -15.54 4.83 16.26
C GLY A 74 -16.22 3.47 16.07
N ASP A 75 -17.50 3.48 15.74
CA ASP A 75 -18.28 2.26 15.45
C ASP A 75 -18.19 1.80 14.00
N LEU A 76 -17.63 2.66 13.11
CA LEU A 76 -17.47 2.34 11.70
C LEU A 76 -16.31 1.36 11.50
N ARG A 77 -16.52 0.41 10.59
CA ARG A 77 -15.50 -0.51 10.07
C ARG A 77 -15.37 -0.29 8.57
N VAL A 78 -14.17 0.09 8.14
CA VAL A 78 -13.86 0.29 6.73
C VAL A 78 -12.80 -0.73 6.33
N TRP A 79 -13.10 -1.54 5.33
CA TRP A 79 -12.19 -2.55 4.79
C TRP A 79 -11.94 -2.30 3.31
N GLU A 80 -11.00 -3.03 2.70
CA GLU A 80 -10.37 -2.78 1.41
C GLU A 80 -9.48 -1.52 1.41
N SER A 81 -8.21 -1.72 1.05
CA SER A 81 -7.20 -0.65 1.17
C SER A 81 -7.58 0.63 0.43
N LEU A 82 -8.22 0.51 -0.74
CA LEU A 82 -8.64 1.69 -1.51
C LEU A 82 -9.82 2.42 -0.83
N ALA A 83 -10.80 1.69 -0.32
CA ALA A 83 -11.92 2.28 0.41
C ALA A 83 -11.45 3.00 1.69
N ILE A 84 -10.46 2.44 2.38
CA ILE A 84 -9.84 3.10 3.54
C ILE A 84 -9.18 4.43 3.11
N LEU A 85 -8.46 4.46 1.99
CA LEU A 85 -7.82 5.67 1.49
C LEU A 85 -8.84 6.76 1.09
N GLU A 86 -9.95 6.36 0.48
CA GLU A 86 -11.04 7.29 0.15
C GLU A 86 -11.70 7.84 1.42
N HIS A 87 -12.04 6.99 2.38
CA HIS A 87 -12.61 7.42 3.66
C HIS A 87 -11.69 8.40 4.39
N LEU A 88 -10.38 8.12 4.43
CA LEU A 88 -9.39 9.02 5.04
C LEU A 88 -9.29 10.35 4.30
N ALA A 89 -9.39 10.36 2.97
CA ALA A 89 -9.36 11.58 2.18
C ALA A 89 -10.57 12.47 2.44
N GLU A 90 -11.75 11.89 2.64
CA GLU A 90 -12.98 12.62 3.01
C GLU A 90 -12.90 13.15 4.45
N ARG A 91 -12.38 12.33 5.37
CA ARG A 91 -12.27 12.68 6.78
C ARG A 91 -11.19 13.75 7.06
N PHE A 92 -10.13 13.74 6.27
CA PHE A 92 -8.97 14.63 6.41
C PHE A 92 -8.64 15.35 5.10
N PRO A 93 -9.54 16.20 4.58
CA PRO A 93 -9.40 16.82 3.26
C PRO A 93 -8.11 17.65 3.12
N ASP A 94 -7.63 18.23 4.22
CA ASP A 94 -6.43 19.08 4.23
C ASP A 94 -5.11 18.28 4.24
N ARG A 95 -5.18 16.94 4.29
CA ARG A 95 -3.98 16.08 4.34
C ARG A 95 -3.45 15.68 2.96
N GLY A 96 -4.12 16.08 1.88
CA GLY A 96 -3.61 15.92 0.52
C GLY A 96 -3.43 14.46 0.08
N LEU A 97 -4.29 13.54 0.55
CA LEU A 97 -4.22 12.13 0.16
C LEU A 97 -4.44 11.91 -1.34
N TRP A 98 -5.16 12.80 -2.00
CA TRP A 98 -5.29 12.83 -3.46
C TRP A 98 -4.81 14.17 -4.01
N PRO A 99 -4.36 14.23 -5.29
CA PRO A 99 -3.99 15.47 -5.94
C PRO A 99 -5.10 16.54 -5.90
N ALA A 100 -4.73 17.80 -5.70
CA ALA A 100 -5.68 18.92 -5.67
C ALA A 100 -6.26 19.20 -7.05
N ASP A 101 -5.46 19.04 -8.12
CA ASP A 101 -5.94 19.17 -9.50
C ASP A 101 -6.94 18.08 -9.86
N GLY A 102 -8.06 18.45 -10.51
CA GLY A 102 -9.14 17.52 -10.81
C GLY A 102 -8.78 16.43 -11.80
N ALA A 103 -7.98 16.73 -12.82
CA ALA A 103 -7.55 15.76 -13.83
C ALA A 103 -6.52 14.77 -13.23
N ALA A 104 -5.53 15.31 -12.51
CA ALA A 104 -4.55 14.51 -11.79
C ALA A 104 -5.22 13.59 -10.76
N ARG A 105 -6.21 14.09 -10.02
CA ARG A 105 -6.97 13.31 -9.03
C ARG A 105 -7.77 12.18 -9.67
N ALA A 106 -8.42 12.45 -10.80
CA ALA A 106 -9.15 11.41 -11.53
C ALA A 106 -8.22 10.30 -12.01
N GLU A 107 -7.08 10.66 -12.57
CA GLU A 107 -6.08 9.68 -13.02
C GLU A 107 -5.45 8.93 -11.84
N ALA A 108 -5.12 9.61 -10.74
CA ALA A 108 -4.61 8.98 -9.52
C ALA A 108 -5.55 7.90 -8.97
N ARG A 109 -6.86 8.19 -8.96
CA ARG A 109 -7.89 7.20 -8.58
C ARG A 109 -7.97 6.04 -9.57
N SER A 110 -7.87 6.31 -10.86
CA SER A 110 -7.93 5.28 -11.91
C SER A 110 -6.77 4.31 -11.79
N VAL A 111 -5.53 4.80 -11.68
CA VAL A 111 -4.35 3.93 -11.55
C VAL A 111 -4.30 3.21 -10.20
N ALA A 112 -4.82 3.83 -9.14
CA ALA A 112 -4.98 3.19 -7.83
C ALA A 112 -6.01 2.04 -7.88
N ALA A 113 -7.13 2.22 -8.57
CA ALA A 113 -8.14 1.19 -8.78
C ALA A 113 -7.61 0.05 -9.67
N GLU A 114 -6.85 0.36 -10.75
CA GLU A 114 -6.19 -0.63 -11.58
C GLU A 114 -5.18 -1.45 -10.75
N MET A 115 -4.40 -0.78 -9.87
CA MET A 115 -3.50 -1.49 -8.96
C MET A 115 -4.26 -2.33 -7.93
N HIS A 116 -5.42 -1.88 -7.47
CA HIS A 116 -6.25 -2.64 -6.55
C HIS A 116 -6.78 -3.94 -7.17
N ALA A 117 -7.35 -3.88 -8.36
CA ALA A 117 -8.02 -5.00 -9.02
C ALA A 117 -7.10 -5.87 -9.88
N GLY A 118 -6.03 -5.29 -10.43
CA GLY A 118 -5.18 -5.92 -11.44
C GLY A 118 -3.88 -6.54 -10.93
N PHE A 119 -2.98 -6.83 -11.89
CA PHE A 119 -1.59 -7.28 -11.67
C PHE A 119 -1.45 -8.58 -10.88
N SER A 120 -2.40 -9.50 -11.06
CA SER A 120 -2.43 -10.76 -10.32
C SER A 120 -1.21 -11.65 -10.59
N ALA A 121 -0.66 -11.62 -11.81
CA ALA A 121 0.52 -12.40 -12.18
C ALA A 121 1.77 -11.93 -11.40
N VAL A 122 2.02 -10.62 -11.33
CA VAL A 122 3.10 -10.06 -10.50
C VAL A 122 2.89 -10.40 -9.02
N ARG A 123 1.67 -10.28 -8.50
CA ARG A 123 1.41 -10.57 -7.10
C ARG A 123 1.66 -12.03 -6.72
N ARG A 124 1.30 -12.96 -7.61
CA ARG A 124 1.52 -14.41 -7.38
C ARG A 124 2.97 -14.79 -7.54
N LEU A 125 3.62 -14.31 -8.61
CA LEU A 125 5.00 -14.67 -8.92
C LEU A 125 6.01 -14.02 -7.97
N LEU A 126 5.78 -12.75 -7.62
CA LEU A 126 6.66 -11.92 -6.81
C LEU A 126 5.94 -11.51 -5.51
N PRO A 127 5.70 -12.43 -4.56
CA PRO A 127 5.04 -12.08 -3.30
C PRO A 127 5.85 -11.05 -2.52
N MET A 128 5.17 -10.17 -1.77
CA MET A 128 5.88 -9.24 -0.90
C MET A 128 6.57 -10.01 0.23
N ASN A 129 7.88 -9.86 0.32
CA ASN A 129 8.73 -10.41 1.38
C ASN A 129 9.93 -9.48 1.56
N LEU A 130 9.85 -8.61 2.58
CA LEU A 130 10.89 -7.60 2.84
C LEU A 130 12.17 -8.20 3.46
N ALA A 131 12.05 -9.37 4.05
CA ALA A 131 13.18 -10.11 4.64
C ALA A 131 13.90 -11.00 3.61
N ARG A 132 13.38 -11.16 2.40
CA ARG A 132 14.07 -11.88 1.34
C ARG A 132 15.25 -11.05 0.82
N PRO A 133 16.45 -11.63 0.67
CA PRO A 133 17.56 -10.98 0.00
C PRO A 133 17.20 -10.58 -1.43
N ILE A 134 17.81 -9.51 -1.93
CA ILE A 134 17.66 -9.12 -3.34
C ILE A 134 18.26 -10.23 -4.20
N ALA A 135 17.41 -10.88 -4.97
CA ALA A 135 17.83 -11.91 -5.92
C ALA A 135 16.83 -11.98 -7.08
N PRO A 136 17.30 -12.04 -8.33
CA PRO A 136 16.44 -12.04 -9.50
C PRO A 136 15.56 -13.30 -9.52
N ARG A 137 14.37 -13.13 -10.11
CA ARG A 137 13.45 -14.23 -10.39
C ARG A 137 12.94 -14.13 -11.82
N ALA A 138 12.96 -15.24 -12.56
CA ALA A 138 12.47 -15.28 -13.94
C ALA A 138 10.98 -14.93 -13.99
N LEU A 139 10.63 -14.00 -14.87
CA LEU A 139 9.24 -13.60 -15.10
C LEU A 139 8.56 -14.53 -16.10
N THR A 140 7.32 -14.91 -15.79
CA THR A 140 6.43 -15.47 -16.81
C THR A 140 6.02 -14.36 -17.80
N SER A 141 5.53 -14.74 -18.98
CA SER A 141 5.01 -13.78 -19.97
C SER A 141 3.93 -12.87 -19.40
N GLU A 142 3.01 -13.42 -18.60
CA GLU A 142 1.96 -12.65 -17.92
C GLU A 142 2.52 -11.66 -16.90
N ALA A 143 3.51 -12.09 -16.09
CA ALA A 143 4.15 -11.22 -15.12
C ALA A 143 4.96 -10.12 -15.82
N ALA A 144 5.66 -10.44 -16.90
CA ALA A 144 6.37 -9.45 -17.71
C ALA A 144 5.43 -8.40 -18.32
N ALA A 145 4.27 -8.83 -18.85
CA ALA A 145 3.24 -7.90 -19.31
C ALA A 145 2.71 -6.99 -18.18
N ASN A 146 2.52 -7.53 -16.97
CA ASN A 146 2.14 -6.74 -15.82
C ASN A 146 3.24 -5.72 -15.45
N VAL A 147 4.51 -6.11 -15.45
CA VAL A 147 5.64 -5.20 -15.20
C VAL A 147 5.64 -4.07 -16.22
N THR A 148 5.55 -4.39 -17.52
CA THR A 148 5.48 -3.40 -18.59
C THR A 148 4.34 -2.40 -18.36
N ARG A 149 3.16 -2.88 -17.98
CA ARG A 149 2.01 -2.00 -17.69
C ARG A 149 2.26 -1.10 -16.49
N VAL A 150 2.82 -1.61 -15.41
CA VAL A 150 3.18 -0.81 -14.23
C VAL A 150 4.17 0.29 -14.59
N LEU A 151 5.24 -0.03 -15.33
CA LEU A 151 6.22 0.96 -15.77
C LEU A 151 5.61 2.03 -16.67
N ALA A 152 4.71 1.64 -17.58
CA ALA A 152 3.97 2.58 -18.43
C ALA A 152 3.08 3.52 -17.61
N ILE A 153 2.40 3.02 -16.56
CA ILE A 153 1.61 3.85 -15.63
C ILE A 153 2.52 4.86 -14.93
N TRP A 154 3.62 4.40 -14.32
CA TRP A 154 4.53 5.28 -13.59
C TRP A 154 5.09 6.37 -14.48
N ARG A 155 5.55 6.03 -15.68
CA ARG A 155 6.05 6.99 -16.66
C ARG A 155 4.97 8.02 -17.03
N SER A 156 3.79 7.57 -17.49
CA SER A 156 2.71 8.47 -17.90
C SER A 156 2.26 9.42 -16.79
N CYS A 157 2.09 8.93 -15.56
CA CYS A 157 1.71 9.79 -14.43
C CYS A 157 2.78 10.84 -14.15
N ARG A 158 4.06 10.45 -14.14
CA ARG A 158 5.17 11.37 -13.86
C ARG A 158 5.39 12.39 -14.97
N GLU A 159 5.29 11.99 -16.23
CA GLU A 159 5.39 12.92 -17.37
C GLU A 159 4.29 13.98 -17.35
N ARG A 160 3.08 13.59 -17.03
CA ARG A 160 1.91 14.48 -17.10
C ARG A 160 1.65 15.28 -15.83
N PHE A 161 1.94 14.71 -14.68
CA PHE A 161 1.54 15.27 -13.37
C PHE A 161 2.65 15.26 -12.33
N GLY A 162 3.84 14.75 -12.65
CA GLY A 162 4.96 14.61 -11.72
C GLY A 162 5.70 15.92 -11.42
N ALA A 163 5.33 17.03 -12.07
CA ALA A 163 5.98 18.32 -11.84
C ALA A 163 5.88 18.70 -10.34
N GLY A 164 7.01 19.10 -9.76
CA GLY A 164 7.06 19.57 -8.36
C GLY A 164 7.43 18.52 -7.34
N GLY A 165 7.74 17.26 -7.73
CA GLY A 165 8.21 16.27 -6.77
C GLY A 165 8.57 14.91 -7.37
N PRO A 166 9.09 14.01 -6.55
CA PRO A 166 9.61 12.71 -7.02
C PRO A 166 8.56 11.62 -7.15
N PHE A 167 7.29 11.89 -6.81
CA PHE A 167 6.22 10.89 -6.80
C PHE A 167 5.37 10.93 -8.06
N LEU A 168 4.39 10.02 -8.19
CA LEU A 168 3.60 9.86 -9.42
C LEU A 168 2.85 11.13 -9.83
N PHE A 169 2.41 11.90 -8.84
CA PHE A 169 1.66 13.15 -9.03
C PHE A 169 2.37 14.34 -8.36
N GLY A 170 3.69 14.36 -8.39
CA GLY A 170 4.53 15.37 -7.76
C GLY A 170 4.70 15.11 -6.26
N ALA A 171 3.73 15.47 -5.44
CA ALA A 171 3.71 15.12 -4.03
C ALA A 171 3.25 13.66 -3.81
N PHE A 172 3.66 13.08 -2.67
CA PHE A 172 3.17 11.74 -2.27
C PHE A 172 1.65 11.74 -2.12
N SER A 173 1.01 10.72 -2.66
CA SER A 173 -0.45 10.56 -2.65
C SER A 173 -0.86 9.11 -2.35
N ALA A 174 -2.17 8.88 -2.23
CA ALA A 174 -2.75 7.55 -2.10
C ALA A 174 -2.37 6.62 -3.27
N ALA A 175 -2.14 7.16 -4.48
CA ALA A 175 -1.66 6.38 -5.62
C ALA A 175 -0.28 5.78 -5.32
N ASP A 176 0.64 6.56 -4.75
CA ASP A 176 1.98 6.08 -4.37
C ASP A 176 1.90 5.01 -3.27
N ALA A 177 1.01 5.19 -2.29
CA ALA A 177 0.75 4.20 -1.27
C ALA A 177 0.24 2.88 -1.88
N MET A 178 -0.61 2.95 -2.91
CA MET A 178 -1.11 1.77 -3.63
C MET A 178 -0.01 1.03 -4.40
N PHE A 179 0.97 1.76 -4.95
CA PHE A 179 2.12 1.18 -5.67
C PHE A 179 3.32 0.83 -4.79
N ALA A 180 3.42 1.32 -3.55
CA ALA A 180 4.54 1.03 -2.66
C ALA A 180 4.87 -0.48 -2.51
N PRO A 181 3.89 -1.40 -2.39
CA PRO A 181 4.17 -2.83 -2.40
C PRO A 181 4.74 -3.35 -3.73
N VAL A 182 4.51 -2.67 -4.86
CA VAL A 182 5.11 -3.03 -6.14
C VAL A 182 6.57 -2.62 -6.17
N VAL A 183 6.89 -1.44 -5.62
CA VAL A 183 8.27 -0.98 -5.42
C VAL A 183 9.06 -2.03 -4.62
N THR A 184 8.50 -2.55 -3.51
CA THR A 184 9.17 -3.60 -2.73
C THR A 184 9.41 -4.86 -3.55
N ARG A 185 8.42 -5.29 -4.35
CA ARG A 185 8.54 -6.47 -5.22
C ARG A 185 9.62 -6.27 -6.27
N PHE A 186 9.60 -5.16 -6.98
CA PHE A 186 10.58 -4.88 -8.03
C PHE A 186 12.00 -4.82 -7.45
N ARG A 187 12.17 -4.24 -6.25
CA ARG A 187 13.44 -4.23 -5.56
C ARG A 187 13.88 -5.63 -5.13
N THR A 188 13.01 -6.36 -4.43
CA THR A 188 13.35 -7.68 -3.84
C THR A 188 13.70 -8.71 -4.91
N TYR A 189 13.01 -8.67 -6.05
CA TYR A 189 13.21 -9.65 -7.15
C TYR A 189 14.07 -9.12 -8.28
N ASP A 190 14.77 -8.01 -8.06
CA ASP A 190 15.71 -7.40 -9.01
C ASP A 190 15.10 -7.24 -10.42
N VAL A 191 13.88 -6.73 -10.46
CA VAL A 191 13.18 -6.48 -11.72
C VAL A 191 13.85 -5.32 -12.45
N ALA A 192 14.24 -5.55 -13.71
CA ALA A 192 14.84 -4.52 -14.55
C ALA A 192 13.85 -3.37 -14.79
N VAL A 193 14.30 -2.15 -14.51
CA VAL A 193 13.53 -0.91 -14.66
C VAL A 193 14.40 0.16 -15.32
N ASP A 194 13.78 1.18 -15.95
CA ASP A 194 14.49 2.34 -16.46
C ASP A 194 14.87 3.32 -15.34
N GLU A 195 15.64 4.36 -15.69
CA GLU A 195 16.15 5.36 -14.74
C GLU A 195 14.99 6.12 -14.04
N ASP A 196 13.93 6.46 -14.76
CA ASP A 196 12.77 7.17 -14.20
C ASP A 196 12.04 6.34 -13.17
N ALA A 197 11.81 5.07 -13.47
CA ALA A 197 11.21 4.14 -12.53
C ALA A 197 12.12 3.86 -11.32
N ALA A 198 13.44 3.75 -11.55
CA ALA A 198 14.42 3.59 -10.48
C ALA A 198 14.44 4.81 -9.54
N ALA A 199 14.37 6.03 -10.10
CA ALA A 199 14.27 7.27 -9.31
C ALA A 199 12.98 7.32 -8.48
N TYR A 200 11.85 6.95 -9.06
CA TYR A 200 10.58 6.85 -8.34
C TYR A 200 10.65 5.82 -7.20
N MET A 201 11.17 4.63 -7.47
CA MET A 201 11.35 3.59 -6.44
C MET A 201 12.21 4.09 -5.29
N ALA A 202 13.33 4.76 -5.61
CA ALA A 202 14.22 5.34 -4.61
C ALA A 202 13.52 6.42 -3.76
N ALA A 203 12.66 7.24 -4.37
CA ALA A 203 11.87 8.24 -3.66
C ALA A 203 10.90 7.58 -2.65
N VAL A 204 10.18 6.52 -3.04
CA VAL A 204 9.30 5.77 -2.14
C VAL A 204 10.10 5.12 -1.00
N GLU A 205 11.23 4.48 -1.31
CA GLU A 205 12.10 3.81 -0.32
C GLU A 205 12.77 4.82 0.64
N SER A 206 12.94 6.06 0.23
CA SER A 206 13.53 7.13 1.06
C SER A 206 12.60 7.64 2.16
N LEU A 207 11.28 7.45 2.02
CA LEU A 207 10.29 7.92 2.99
C LEU A 207 10.59 7.39 4.40
N PRO A 208 10.59 8.25 5.43
CA PRO A 208 10.75 7.81 6.81
C PRO A 208 9.75 6.72 7.21
N ALA A 209 8.49 6.86 6.77
CA ALA A 209 7.44 5.88 7.00
C ALA A 209 7.74 4.52 6.35
N PHE A 210 8.25 4.50 5.11
CA PHE A 210 8.64 3.27 4.44
C PHE A 210 9.79 2.56 5.19
N LYS A 211 10.81 3.33 5.60
CA LYS A 211 11.94 2.80 6.38
C LYS A 211 11.47 2.23 7.72
N ALA A 212 10.54 2.93 8.41
CA ALA A 212 9.96 2.45 9.66
C ALA A 212 9.17 1.15 9.48
N TRP A 213 8.35 1.05 8.43
CA TRP A 213 7.65 -0.19 8.08
C TRP A 213 8.63 -1.34 7.84
N LYS A 214 9.65 -1.12 7.00
CA LYS A 214 10.66 -2.14 6.69
C LYS A 214 11.44 -2.57 7.93
N ALA A 215 11.87 -1.62 8.75
CA ALA A 215 12.60 -1.94 9.98
C ALA A 215 11.77 -2.76 10.98
N ALA A 216 10.45 -2.51 11.05
CA ALA A 216 9.54 -3.31 11.86
C ALA A 216 9.31 -4.70 11.24
N ALA A 217 9.15 -4.79 9.92
CA ALA A 217 8.98 -6.05 9.18
C ALA A 217 10.15 -7.02 9.40
N LEU A 218 11.39 -6.51 9.39
CA LEU A 218 12.59 -7.33 9.59
C LEU A 218 12.73 -7.89 11.02
N LYS A 219 11.99 -7.35 11.99
CA LYS A 219 11.97 -7.86 13.38
C LYS A 219 10.89 -8.91 13.62
N GLU A 220 10.00 -9.14 12.65
CA GLU A 220 8.91 -10.09 12.79
C GLU A 220 9.44 -11.54 12.76
N PRO A 221 9.04 -12.38 13.74
CA PRO A 221 9.51 -13.77 13.80
C PRO A 221 8.70 -14.72 12.90
N TRP A 222 7.52 -14.29 12.44
CA TRP A 222 6.60 -15.14 11.70
C TRP A 222 7.05 -15.37 10.27
N VAL A 223 6.82 -16.60 9.78
CA VAL A 223 7.11 -17.02 8.40
C VAL A 223 5.80 -17.43 7.72
N ILE A 224 5.53 -16.86 6.55
CA ILE A 224 4.43 -17.30 5.68
C ILE A 224 5.03 -18.09 4.53
N GLU A 225 5.03 -19.43 4.63
CA GLU A 225 5.68 -20.34 3.68
C GLU A 225 5.31 -20.06 2.21
N ALA A 226 4.04 -19.76 1.94
CA ALA A 226 3.57 -19.43 0.59
C ALA A 226 4.24 -18.17 -0.01
N SER A 227 4.89 -17.35 0.82
CA SER A 227 5.62 -16.14 0.41
C SER A 227 7.14 -16.31 0.44
N GLU A 228 7.64 -17.46 0.91
CA GLU A 228 9.06 -17.81 0.91
C GLU A 228 9.43 -18.55 -0.40
N VAL A 229 9.25 -17.84 -1.51
CA VAL A 229 9.58 -18.39 -2.83
C VAL A 229 11.09 -18.57 -2.98
N ASP A 230 11.50 -19.58 -3.76
CA ASP A 230 12.89 -19.96 -4.02
C ASP A 230 13.62 -20.47 -2.75
N TRP A 231 12.88 -20.85 -1.69
CA TRP A 231 13.43 -21.51 -0.52
C TRP A 231 13.75 -22.98 -0.85
N PRO A 232 14.92 -23.53 -0.41
CA PRO A 232 15.90 -22.94 0.51
C PRO A 232 17.07 -22.20 -0.16
N GLU A 233 17.08 -22.03 -1.48
CA GLU A 233 18.19 -21.41 -2.25
C GLU A 233 18.38 -19.95 -1.85
N VAL A 234 17.25 -19.25 -1.65
CA VAL A 234 17.23 -17.85 -1.19
C VAL A 234 16.71 -17.80 0.24
N LYS A 235 17.59 -17.65 1.21
CA LYS A 235 17.25 -17.60 2.64
C LYS A 235 16.86 -16.18 3.06
N ARG A 236 16.01 -16.09 4.11
CA ARG A 236 15.69 -14.81 4.74
C ARG A 236 16.92 -14.12 5.31
N MET A 237 16.94 -12.79 5.26
CA MET A 237 17.85 -11.98 6.06
C MET A 237 17.48 -12.16 7.54
N SER A 238 18.48 -12.41 8.37
CA SER A 238 18.39 -12.51 9.83
C SER A 238 18.50 -11.12 10.47
#